data_fb77cfd2a713bc2169f023f3fbb9b79e
#
_entry.id   fb77cfd2a713bc2169f023f3fbb9b79e
#
_cell.length_a   1.000
_cell.length_b   1.000
_cell.length_c   1.000
_cell.angle_alpha   90.00
_cell.angle_beta   90.00
_cell.angle_gamma   90.00
#
_symmetry.space_group_name_H-M   'P 1'
#
loop_
_entity.id
_entity.type
_entity.pdbx_description
1 polymer ?
#
loop_
_entity_poly.entity_id
_entity_poly.type
_entity_poly.pdbx_seq_one_letter_code
_entity_poly.pdbx_strand_id
1 'polypeptide(L)'
;MATREEAAPPRPDRDVALLERVAEVSSALRAEVEKRIIGQRQVVDGLLTALLANGHVLLVGVPGLAKTLLVSTLADALDLEFSRIQFTPDLMPTDITGTEVIEEDRTTGHRIFRFVRGPIFANIVLADEINRTPPKTQAALLQAMQERAVTAAGTTYELSPPFFVLATQNPIEQEGTYPLPEAQLDRFMFELVIGYPSKREEEEIAMRTTAEEASTVHPVVAASELIELQHLVRRVPAPPALVAFAVRLARATRPDDEEAPAVMRQYVSWGAGPRASQFLVLGAKALAAARGSPLPTYEDVRSVAPAVLAHRLVLGFEAEADGRGTRDVIAELLDESRWWI
;
A
#
# COMPACT_ATOMS: atom_id res chain seq x y z
N MET A 1 26.77 2.90 -11.81
CA MET A 1 25.98 3.13 -13.03
C MET A 1 25.12 1.91 -13.23
N ALA A 2 23.89 1.95 -12.73
CA ALA A 2 22.95 0.85 -12.92
C ALA A 2 22.42 0.92 -14.37
N THR A 3 22.61 -0.13 -15.12
CA THR A 3 22.02 -0.31 -16.45
C THR A 3 20.50 -0.28 -16.31
N ARG A 4 19.86 0.75 -16.89
CA ARG A 4 18.42 0.74 -17.14
C ARG A 4 18.15 -0.46 -18.05
N GLU A 5 17.46 -1.46 -17.52
CA GLU A 5 16.80 -2.46 -18.37
C GLU A 5 15.83 -1.71 -19.30
N GLU A 6 16.18 -1.67 -20.56
CA GLU A 6 15.32 -1.15 -21.61
C GLU A 6 14.07 -2.04 -21.67
N ALA A 7 12.92 -1.50 -21.33
CA ALA A 7 11.67 -2.20 -21.46
C ALA A 7 11.49 -2.64 -22.91
N ALA A 8 11.31 -3.95 -23.12
CA ALA A 8 11.08 -4.50 -24.45
C ALA A 8 9.91 -3.79 -25.15
N PRO A 9 9.99 -3.57 -26.47
CA PRO A 9 8.95 -2.86 -27.21
C PRO A 9 7.59 -3.58 -27.07
N PRO A 10 6.47 -2.83 -27.04
CA PRO A 10 5.15 -3.40 -26.86
C PRO A 10 4.85 -4.42 -27.98
N ARG A 11 4.41 -5.60 -27.56
CA ARG A 11 3.88 -6.65 -28.44
C ARG A 11 2.36 -6.68 -28.21
N PRO A 12 1.53 -6.07 -29.09
CA PRO A 12 0.11 -5.84 -28.82
C PRO A 12 -0.67 -7.10 -28.42
N ASP A 13 -0.43 -8.22 -29.09
CA ASP A 13 -1.13 -9.47 -28.81
C ASP A 13 -0.76 -10.04 -27.41
N ARG A 14 0.49 -9.88 -27.00
CA ARG A 14 0.95 -10.33 -25.67
C ARG A 14 0.38 -9.46 -24.58
N ASP A 15 0.32 -8.15 -24.76
CA ASP A 15 -0.21 -7.22 -23.75
C ASP A 15 -1.71 -7.39 -23.58
N VAL A 16 -2.47 -7.77 -24.63
CA VAL A 16 -3.90 -8.13 -24.51
C VAL A 16 -4.09 -9.39 -23.68
N ALA A 17 -3.34 -10.46 -23.97
CA ALA A 17 -3.41 -11.69 -23.19
C ALA A 17 -3.00 -11.49 -21.72
N LEU A 18 -1.97 -10.66 -21.48
CA LEU A 18 -1.57 -10.31 -20.11
C LEU A 18 -2.64 -9.47 -19.39
N LEU A 19 -3.37 -8.62 -20.09
CA LEU A 19 -4.46 -7.84 -19.52
C LEU A 19 -5.62 -8.73 -19.05
N GLU A 20 -6.01 -9.70 -19.89
CA GLU A 20 -6.99 -10.72 -19.50
C GLU A 20 -6.51 -11.50 -18.27
N ARG A 21 -5.22 -11.85 -18.26
CA ARG A 21 -4.61 -12.55 -17.13
C ARG A 21 -4.60 -11.74 -15.83
N VAL A 22 -4.39 -10.41 -15.88
CA VAL A 22 -4.52 -9.53 -14.70
C VAL A 22 -5.94 -9.62 -14.11
N ALA A 23 -6.97 -9.60 -14.96
CA ALA A 23 -8.36 -9.68 -14.50
C ALA A 23 -8.68 -11.04 -13.86
N GLU A 24 -8.22 -12.14 -14.46
CA GLU A 24 -8.35 -13.49 -13.90
C GLU A 24 -7.67 -13.60 -12.54
N VAL A 25 -6.38 -13.22 -12.46
CA VAL A 25 -5.59 -13.28 -11.23
C VAL A 25 -6.21 -12.40 -10.14
N SER A 26 -6.68 -11.19 -10.48
CA SER A 26 -7.33 -10.31 -9.51
C SER A 26 -8.61 -10.92 -8.94
N SER A 27 -9.43 -11.55 -9.80
CA SER A 27 -10.65 -12.24 -9.37
C SER A 27 -10.35 -13.46 -8.51
N ALA A 28 -9.36 -14.27 -8.91
CA ALA A 28 -8.96 -15.46 -8.18
C ALA A 28 -8.33 -15.12 -6.81
N LEU A 29 -7.45 -14.11 -6.75
CA LEU A 29 -6.89 -13.63 -5.48
C LEU A 29 -7.97 -13.16 -4.51
N ARG A 30 -8.95 -12.38 -5.01
CA ARG A 30 -10.10 -11.96 -4.20
C ARG A 30 -10.84 -13.18 -3.63
N ALA A 31 -11.16 -14.15 -4.47
CA ALA A 31 -11.87 -15.35 -4.05
C ALA A 31 -11.09 -16.17 -3.00
N GLU A 32 -9.76 -16.27 -3.12
CA GLU A 32 -8.92 -16.94 -2.13
C GLU A 32 -8.89 -16.18 -0.80
N VAL A 33 -8.76 -14.84 -0.84
CA VAL A 33 -8.76 -14.01 0.37
C VAL A 33 -10.13 -14.07 1.08
N GLU A 34 -11.24 -14.04 0.35
CA GLU A 34 -12.60 -14.11 0.89
C GLU A 34 -12.92 -15.46 1.59
N LYS A 35 -12.12 -16.51 1.39
CA LYS A 35 -12.24 -17.76 2.15
C LYS A 35 -11.96 -17.58 3.65
N ARG A 36 -11.04 -16.69 4.01
CA ARG A 36 -10.66 -16.42 5.41
C ARG A 36 -11.12 -15.05 5.91
N ILE A 37 -11.26 -14.08 5.02
CA ILE A 37 -11.62 -12.70 5.34
C ILE A 37 -13.08 -12.48 4.95
N ILE A 38 -13.92 -12.24 5.95
CA ILE A 38 -15.35 -11.98 5.77
C ILE A 38 -15.55 -10.47 5.73
N GLY A 39 -16.29 -9.99 4.73
CA GLY A 39 -16.46 -8.55 4.53
C GLY A 39 -15.18 -7.85 4.04
N GLN A 40 -15.01 -6.60 4.42
CA GLN A 40 -13.81 -5.79 4.10
C GLN A 40 -13.49 -5.69 2.60
N ARG A 41 -14.48 -5.86 1.72
CA ARG A 41 -14.28 -5.96 0.27
C ARG A 41 -13.53 -4.77 -0.31
N GLN A 42 -13.86 -3.55 0.14
CA GLN A 42 -13.16 -2.34 -0.32
C GLN A 42 -11.68 -2.33 0.07
N VAL A 43 -11.35 -2.87 1.24
CA VAL A 43 -9.96 -2.99 1.70
C VAL A 43 -9.21 -4.02 0.85
N VAL A 44 -9.82 -5.18 0.60
CA VAL A 44 -9.23 -6.23 -0.26
C VAL A 44 -8.99 -5.69 -1.67
N ASP A 45 -9.98 -5.03 -2.28
CA ASP A 45 -9.86 -4.43 -3.62
C ASP A 45 -8.77 -3.35 -3.66
N GLY A 46 -8.67 -2.52 -2.61
CA GLY A 46 -7.60 -1.53 -2.47
C GLY A 46 -6.22 -2.17 -2.35
N LEU A 47 -6.08 -3.24 -1.58
CA LEU A 47 -4.82 -3.99 -1.44
C LEU A 47 -4.38 -4.62 -2.77
N LEU A 48 -5.29 -5.27 -3.48
CA LEU A 48 -5.01 -5.87 -4.79
C LEU A 48 -4.62 -4.80 -5.82
N THR A 49 -5.30 -3.65 -5.80
CA THR A 49 -4.98 -2.51 -6.67
C THR A 49 -3.58 -1.97 -6.36
N ALA A 50 -3.23 -1.78 -5.07
CA ALA A 50 -1.91 -1.32 -4.67
C ALA A 50 -0.82 -2.35 -5.01
N LEU A 51 -1.08 -3.64 -4.82
CA LEU A 51 -0.17 -4.72 -5.17
C LEU A 51 0.14 -4.71 -6.68
N LEU A 52 -0.87 -4.64 -7.54
CA LEU A 52 -0.73 -4.57 -9.00
C LEU A 52 -0.01 -3.28 -9.43
N ALA A 53 -0.24 -2.18 -8.74
CA ALA A 53 0.45 -0.91 -8.97
C ALA A 53 1.89 -0.90 -8.43
N ASN A 54 2.31 -1.94 -7.69
CA ASN A 54 3.59 -2.03 -7.01
C ASN A 54 3.79 -0.85 -6.02
N GLY A 55 2.72 -0.52 -5.29
CA GLY A 55 2.66 0.53 -4.26
C GLY A 55 2.53 -0.07 -2.87
N HIS A 56 2.92 0.66 -1.83
CA HIS A 56 2.78 0.28 -0.42
C HIS A 56 1.50 0.84 0.18
N VAL A 57 1.00 0.23 1.26
CA VAL A 57 -0.30 0.57 1.84
C VAL A 57 -0.19 0.87 3.33
N LEU A 58 -0.90 1.90 3.76
CA LEU A 58 -1.16 2.21 5.17
C LEU A 58 -2.57 1.72 5.52
N LEU A 59 -2.66 0.81 6.49
CA LEU A 59 -3.93 0.29 7.02
C LEU A 59 -4.25 0.99 8.34
N VAL A 60 -5.32 1.75 8.36
CA VAL A 60 -5.80 2.44 9.57
C VAL A 60 -6.99 1.68 10.13
N GLY A 61 -6.96 1.34 11.40
CA GLY A 61 -8.08 0.63 12.04
C GLY A 61 -7.75 0.20 13.46
N VAL A 62 -8.81 0.02 14.25
CA VAL A 62 -8.68 -0.40 15.65
C VAL A 62 -8.09 -1.81 15.77
N PRO A 63 -7.54 -2.19 16.93
CA PRO A 63 -7.07 -3.56 17.17
C PRO A 63 -8.19 -4.59 17.03
N GLY A 64 -7.82 -5.84 16.72
CA GLY A 64 -8.77 -6.95 16.66
C GLY A 64 -9.54 -7.11 15.35
N LEU A 65 -9.33 -6.26 14.34
CA LEU A 65 -10.02 -6.34 13.04
C LEU A 65 -9.25 -7.19 12.00
N ALA A 66 -8.62 -8.27 12.44
CA ALA A 66 -7.98 -9.29 11.60
C ALA A 66 -6.94 -8.75 10.56
N LYS A 67 -6.29 -7.59 10.81
CA LYS A 67 -5.28 -7.01 9.91
C LYS A 67 -4.16 -8.00 9.57
N THR A 68 -3.61 -8.67 10.58
CA THR A 68 -2.55 -9.68 10.40
C THR A 68 -3.05 -10.86 9.57
N LEU A 69 -4.27 -11.36 9.86
CA LEU A 69 -4.87 -12.46 9.11
C LEU A 69 -5.09 -12.09 7.63
N LEU A 70 -5.54 -10.87 7.35
CA LEU A 70 -5.72 -10.36 5.99
C LEU A 70 -4.40 -10.39 5.21
N VAL A 71 -3.33 -9.88 5.82
CA VAL A 71 -2.02 -9.78 5.14
C VAL A 71 -1.37 -11.14 4.96
N SER A 72 -1.42 -12.02 5.98
CA SER A 72 -0.90 -13.39 5.86
C SER A 72 -1.68 -14.20 4.84
N THR A 73 -3.01 -14.04 4.78
CA THR A 73 -3.85 -14.70 3.76
C THR A 73 -3.50 -14.25 2.35
N LEU A 74 -3.23 -12.95 2.16
CA LEU A 74 -2.76 -12.44 0.87
C LEU A 74 -1.40 -13.03 0.48
N ALA A 75 -0.48 -13.16 1.44
CA ALA A 75 0.82 -13.78 1.20
C ALA A 75 0.70 -15.26 0.81
N ASP A 76 -0.15 -16.03 1.53
CA ASP A 76 -0.45 -17.42 1.20
C ASP A 76 -1.02 -17.56 -0.24
N ALA A 77 -1.94 -16.66 -0.64
CA ALA A 77 -2.54 -16.66 -1.97
C ALA A 77 -1.56 -16.29 -3.10
N LEU A 78 -0.42 -15.66 -2.75
CA LEU A 78 0.62 -15.23 -3.67
C LEU A 78 1.86 -16.14 -3.67
N ASP A 79 1.92 -17.16 -2.79
CA ASP A 79 3.12 -17.98 -2.55
C ASP A 79 4.37 -17.10 -2.30
N LEU A 80 4.22 -16.07 -1.48
CA LEU A 80 5.27 -15.11 -1.17
C LEU A 80 5.68 -15.21 0.29
N GLU A 81 6.97 -14.97 0.54
CA GLU A 81 7.50 -14.91 1.89
C GLU A 81 6.88 -13.74 2.67
N PHE A 82 6.28 -14.07 3.82
CA PHE A 82 5.62 -13.11 4.72
C PHE A 82 6.45 -12.91 5.98
N SER A 83 6.57 -11.66 6.41
CA SER A 83 7.14 -11.30 7.70
C SER A 83 6.29 -10.26 8.41
N ARG A 84 6.14 -10.41 9.72
CA ARG A 84 5.52 -9.42 10.59
C ARG A 84 6.56 -8.77 11.48
N ILE A 85 6.59 -7.45 11.48
CA ILE A 85 7.42 -6.63 12.37
C ILE A 85 6.46 -5.88 13.30
N GLN A 86 6.45 -6.26 14.58
CA GLN A 86 5.70 -5.53 15.59
C GLN A 86 6.52 -4.33 16.04
N PHE A 87 6.03 -3.13 15.81
CA PHE A 87 6.70 -1.90 16.19
C PHE A 87 6.41 -1.61 17.66
N THR A 88 7.47 -1.68 18.49
CA THR A 88 7.45 -1.41 19.93
C THR A 88 8.40 -0.26 20.25
N PRO A 89 8.23 0.46 21.37
CA PRO A 89 9.08 1.60 21.72
C PRO A 89 10.58 1.30 21.79
N ASP A 90 10.94 0.04 22.07
CA ASP A 90 12.31 -0.47 22.20
C ASP A 90 12.88 -1.08 20.90
N LEU A 91 12.07 -1.19 19.82
CA LEU A 91 12.51 -1.75 18.55
C LEU A 91 13.63 -0.90 17.93
N MET A 92 14.73 -1.55 17.56
CA MET A 92 15.89 -0.91 16.92
C MET A 92 15.85 -1.04 15.40
N PRO A 93 16.46 -0.13 14.63
CA PRO A 93 16.60 -0.27 13.18
C PRO A 93 17.22 -1.60 12.74
N THR A 94 18.19 -2.11 13.50
CA THR A 94 18.86 -3.38 13.26
C THR A 94 17.97 -4.60 13.43
N ASP A 95 16.92 -4.51 14.24
CA ASP A 95 15.94 -5.58 14.38
C ASP A 95 15.08 -5.72 13.10
N ILE A 96 14.94 -4.63 12.34
CA ILE A 96 14.24 -4.59 11.05
C ILE A 96 15.17 -5.02 9.92
N THR A 97 16.36 -4.40 9.84
CA THR A 97 17.28 -4.54 8.70
C THR A 97 18.21 -5.73 8.80
N GLY A 98 18.43 -6.22 10.01
CA GLY A 98 19.45 -7.22 10.30
C GLY A 98 20.74 -6.61 10.84
N THR A 99 21.64 -7.48 11.29
CA THR A 99 22.89 -7.08 11.96
C THR A 99 24.04 -7.99 11.56
N GLU A 100 25.27 -7.48 11.68
CA GLU A 100 26.45 -8.33 11.58
C GLU A 100 26.73 -9.01 12.92
N VAL A 101 26.99 -10.32 12.85
CA VAL A 101 27.43 -11.13 13.97
C VAL A 101 28.85 -11.63 13.71
N ILE A 102 29.62 -11.76 14.78
CA ILE A 102 30.95 -12.37 14.71
C ILE A 102 30.77 -13.86 14.95
N GLU A 103 31.07 -14.67 13.93
CA GLU A 103 31.12 -16.13 14.05
C GLU A 103 32.57 -16.59 14.04
N GLU A 104 32.88 -17.60 14.84
CA GLU A 104 34.19 -18.30 14.78
C GLU A 104 34.06 -19.48 13.82
N ASP A 105 34.83 -19.45 12.72
CA ASP A 105 34.93 -20.58 11.83
C ASP A 105 35.59 -21.75 12.56
N ARG A 106 34.82 -22.77 12.84
CA ARG A 106 35.25 -23.96 13.62
C ARG A 106 36.38 -24.72 12.92
N THR A 107 36.59 -24.51 11.64
CA THR A 107 37.61 -25.20 10.85
C THR A 107 38.94 -24.48 10.89
N THR A 108 38.90 -23.13 10.87
CA THR A 108 40.10 -22.29 10.78
C THR A 108 40.42 -21.52 12.08
N GLY A 109 39.47 -21.45 13.03
CA GLY A 109 39.59 -20.66 14.26
C GLY A 109 39.55 -19.14 14.01
N HIS A 110 39.34 -18.71 12.75
CA HIS A 110 39.23 -17.26 12.43
C HIS A 110 37.84 -16.72 12.73
N ARG A 111 37.80 -15.48 13.22
CA ARG A 111 36.56 -14.72 13.38
C ARG A 111 36.17 -14.12 12.03
N ILE A 112 34.95 -14.43 11.57
CA ILE A 112 34.35 -13.90 10.37
C ILE A 112 33.13 -13.06 10.74
N PHE A 113 32.93 -11.95 10.02
CA PHE A 113 31.70 -11.18 10.12
C PHE A 113 30.68 -11.78 9.18
N ARG A 114 29.49 -12.08 9.71
CA ARG A 114 28.37 -12.58 8.92
C ARG A 114 27.17 -11.67 9.11
N PHE A 115 26.60 -11.20 8.01
CA PHE A 115 25.35 -10.46 8.03
C PHE A 115 24.17 -11.43 8.21
N VAL A 116 23.39 -11.23 9.26
CA VAL A 116 22.13 -11.93 9.52
C VAL A 116 21.01 -11.02 9.05
N ARG A 117 20.27 -11.45 8.02
CA ARG A 117 19.16 -10.70 7.44
C ARG A 117 18.04 -10.51 8.46
N GLY A 118 17.49 -9.29 8.53
CA GLY A 118 16.32 -8.99 9.33
C GLY A 118 15.01 -9.33 8.60
N PRO A 119 13.88 -9.17 9.28
CA PRO A 119 12.55 -9.52 8.75
C PRO A 119 12.12 -8.70 7.52
N ILE A 120 12.77 -7.59 7.22
CA ILE A 120 12.49 -6.76 6.05
C ILE A 120 12.82 -7.45 4.70
N PHE A 121 13.60 -8.54 4.72
CA PHE A 121 13.98 -9.24 3.50
C PHE A 121 12.90 -10.18 2.95
N ALA A 122 11.72 -10.23 3.57
CA ALA A 122 10.55 -10.91 3.02
C ALA A 122 9.91 -10.12 1.86
N ASN A 123 9.10 -10.81 1.05
CA ASN A 123 8.36 -10.17 -0.06
C ASN A 123 7.20 -9.32 0.43
N ILE A 124 6.45 -9.81 1.42
CA ILE A 124 5.34 -9.11 2.05
C ILE A 124 5.70 -8.84 3.51
N VAL A 125 5.78 -7.56 3.86
CA VAL A 125 6.13 -7.11 5.21
C VAL A 125 4.94 -6.39 5.82
N LEU A 126 4.44 -6.92 6.93
CA LEU A 126 3.48 -6.24 7.80
C LEU A 126 4.23 -5.48 8.88
N ALA A 127 4.29 -4.16 8.77
CA ALA A 127 4.80 -3.27 9.80
C ALA A 127 3.64 -2.90 10.75
N ASP A 128 3.48 -3.68 11.82
CA ASP A 128 2.33 -3.55 12.70
C ASP A 128 2.57 -2.47 13.76
N GLU A 129 1.61 -1.53 13.88
CA GLU A 129 1.65 -0.38 14.79
C GLU A 129 2.90 0.53 14.59
N ILE A 130 3.17 0.91 13.34
CA ILE A 130 4.38 1.66 12.94
C ILE A 130 4.59 2.95 13.76
N ASN A 131 3.51 3.56 14.26
CA ASN A 131 3.55 4.78 15.05
C ASN A 131 3.96 4.56 16.53
N ARG A 132 4.20 3.33 16.99
CA ARG A 132 4.65 3.05 18.38
C ARG A 132 6.18 3.10 18.56
N THR A 133 6.92 3.30 17.49
CA THR A 133 8.39 3.31 17.50
C THR A 133 8.93 4.69 17.19
N PRO A 134 10.05 5.10 17.78
CA PRO A 134 10.68 6.38 17.50
C PRO A 134 11.00 6.60 16.00
N PRO A 135 11.05 7.85 15.51
CA PRO A 135 11.22 8.18 14.10
C PRO A 135 12.45 7.56 13.42
N LYS A 136 13.53 7.32 14.17
CA LYS A 136 14.75 6.70 13.65
C LYS A 136 14.51 5.27 13.16
N THR A 137 13.71 4.50 13.89
CA THR A 137 13.38 3.12 13.53
C THR A 137 12.35 3.08 12.40
N GLN A 138 11.35 3.98 12.43
CA GLN A 138 10.42 4.14 11.30
C GLN A 138 11.18 4.46 10.00
N ALA A 139 12.19 5.33 10.06
CA ALA A 139 12.98 5.73 8.90
C ALA A 139 13.67 4.55 8.20
N ALA A 140 14.11 3.52 8.94
CA ALA A 140 14.75 2.34 8.36
C ALA A 140 13.81 1.58 7.40
N LEU A 141 12.55 1.34 7.82
CA LEU A 141 11.54 0.74 6.96
C LEU A 141 11.21 1.62 5.75
N LEU A 142 10.98 2.91 5.99
CA LEU A 142 10.55 3.86 4.96
C LEU A 142 11.65 4.13 3.92
N GLN A 143 12.92 4.04 4.31
CA GLN A 143 14.04 4.08 3.37
C GLN A 143 14.06 2.83 2.49
N ALA A 144 13.92 1.64 3.09
CA ALA A 144 13.88 0.40 2.35
C ALA A 144 12.71 0.33 1.35
N MET A 145 11.54 0.89 1.71
CA MET A 145 10.40 1.03 0.78
C MET A 145 10.75 1.87 -0.46
N GLN A 146 11.53 2.92 -0.28
CA GLN A 146 11.87 3.83 -1.37
C GLN A 146 13.03 3.31 -2.23
N GLU A 147 14.08 2.80 -1.58
CA GLU A 147 15.32 2.39 -2.24
C GLU A 147 15.28 0.94 -2.73
N ARG A 148 14.34 0.13 -2.20
CA ARG A 148 14.28 -1.32 -2.40
C ARG A 148 15.57 -2.03 -2.06
N ALA A 149 16.29 -1.47 -1.11
CA ALA A 149 17.56 -1.95 -0.63
C ALA A 149 17.73 -1.56 0.84
N VAL A 150 18.60 -2.30 1.52
CA VAL A 150 19.03 -2.05 2.89
C VAL A 150 20.53 -1.90 2.90
N THR A 151 21.04 -0.82 3.50
CA THR A 151 22.47 -0.65 3.73
C THR A 151 22.79 -1.00 5.18
N ALA A 152 23.60 -2.05 5.37
CA ALA A 152 24.08 -2.48 6.67
C ALA A 152 25.60 -2.69 6.62
N ALA A 153 26.31 -2.21 7.63
CA ALA A 153 27.78 -2.35 7.76
C ALA A 153 28.57 -1.93 6.49
N GLY A 154 28.09 -0.90 5.78
CA GLY A 154 28.74 -0.38 4.56
C GLY A 154 28.42 -1.17 3.29
N THR A 155 27.64 -2.25 3.37
CA THR A 155 27.21 -3.05 2.22
C THR A 155 25.73 -2.81 1.96
N THR A 156 25.37 -2.63 0.67
CA THR A 156 23.98 -2.50 0.23
C THR A 156 23.46 -3.86 -0.25
N TYR A 157 22.33 -4.26 0.33
CA TYR A 157 21.63 -5.52 0.02
C TYR A 157 20.30 -5.17 -0.64
N GLU A 158 20.08 -5.66 -1.86
CA GLU A 158 18.82 -5.48 -2.57
C GLU A 158 17.71 -6.35 -1.94
N LEU A 159 16.49 -5.81 -1.91
CA LEU A 159 15.29 -6.54 -1.51
C LEU A 159 14.71 -7.25 -2.72
N SER A 160 14.39 -8.54 -2.55
CA SER A 160 13.84 -9.37 -3.64
C SER A 160 12.44 -8.90 -4.07
N PRO A 161 12.22 -8.64 -5.38
CA PRO A 161 10.88 -8.33 -5.86
C PRO A 161 10.00 -9.60 -5.94
N PRO A 162 8.66 -9.45 -5.81
CA PRO A 162 7.96 -8.23 -5.45
C PRO A 162 8.20 -7.88 -3.97
N PHE A 163 8.31 -6.59 -3.66
CA PHE A 163 8.45 -6.12 -2.29
C PHE A 163 7.26 -5.21 -1.94
N PHE A 164 6.43 -5.66 -1.02
CA PHE A 164 5.18 -5.02 -0.66
C PHE A 164 5.08 -4.82 0.86
N VAL A 165 4.98 -3.57 1.28
CA VAL A 165 4.86 -3.20 2.69
C VAL A 165 3.43 -2.75 2.99
N LEU A 166 2.85 -3.34 4.04
CA LEU A 166 1.63 -2.90 4.66
C LEU A 166 1.98 -2.41 6.07
N ALA A 167 1.84 -1.13 6.31
CA ALA A 167 2.00 -0.57 7.65
C ALA A 167 0.63 -0.42 8.31
N THR A 168 0.52 -0.67 9.61
CA THR A 168 -0.72 -0.43 10.34
C THR A 168 -0.58 0.74 11.31
N GLN A 169 -1.68 1.48 11.49
CA GLN A 169 -1.83 2.48 12.53
C GLN A 169 -3.11 2.24 13.31
N ASN A 170 -3.05 2.44 14.62
CA ASN A 170 -4.21 2.45 15.49
C ASN A 170 -4.63 3.90 15.76
N PRO A 171 -5.81 4.35 15.28
CA PRO A 171 -6.22 5.73 15.41
C PRO A 171 -6.64 6.13 16.82
N ILE A 172 -6.93 5.17 17.71
CA ILE A 172 -7.39 5.45 19.07
C ILE A 172 -6.26 5.50 20.10
N GLU A 173 -5.09 4.94 19.79
CA GLU A 173 -3.93 5.00 20.67
C GLU A 173 -3.13 6.27 20.40
N GLN A 174 -3.21 7.22 21.32
CA GLN A 174 -2.46 8.48 21.25
C GLN A 174 -1.27 8.52 22.22
N GLU A 175 -1.38 7.85 23.38
CA GLU A 175 -0.29 7.80 24.35
C GLU A 175 0.85 6.89 23.90
N GLY A 176 2.09 7.38 24.01
CA GLY A 176 3.29 6.61 23.64
C GLY A 176 3.45 6.40 22.13
N THR A 177 2.79 7.20 21.30
CA THR A 177 2.90 7.14 19.84
C THR A 177 3.75 8.27 19.27
N TYR A 178 4.38 7.99 18.12
CA TYR A 178 5.14 8.94 17.33
C TYR A 178 4.47 9.02 15.95
N PRO A 179 3.70 10.08 15.67
CA PRO A 179 3.05 10.23 14.37
C PRO A 179 4.08 10.24 13.25
N LEU A 180 3.73 9.63 12.12
CA LEU A 180 4.56 9.72 10.92
C LEU A 180 4.44 11.14 10.33
N PRO A 181 5.57 11.80 10.02
CA PRO A 181 5.56 13.06 9.28
C PRO A 181 4.90 12.89 7.89
N GLU A 182 4.30 13.96 7.37
CA GLU A 182 3.59 13.97 6.08
C GLU A 182 4.48 13.49 4.93
N ALA A 183 5.77 13.86 4.93
CA ALA A 183 6.76 13.43 3.94
C ALA A 183 7.01 11.91 3.97
N GLN A 184 6.75 11.26 5.09
CA GLN A 184 6.84 9.81 5.26
C GLN A 184 5.53 9.12 4.87
N LEU A 185 4.39 9.69 5.24
CA LEU A 185 3.07 9.23 4.81
C LEU A 185 2.93 9.25 3.30
N ASP A 186 3.48 10.27 2.62
CA ASP A 186 3.44 10.39 1.16
C ASP A 186 4.11 9.22 0.40
N ARG A 187 4.90 8.37 1.08
CA ARG A 187 5.50 7.15 0.49
C ARG A 187 4.50 6.01 0.31
N PHE A 188 3.45 5.97 1.12
CA PHE A 188 2.37 5.00 0.95
C PHE A 188 1.49 5.42 -0.24
N MET A 189 1.15 4.45 -1.08
CA MET A 189 0.25 4.69 -2.21
C MET A 189 -1.17 4.96 -1.74
N PHE A 190 -1.68 4.09 -0.89
CA PHE A 190 -3.03 4.14 -0.35
C PHE A 190 -3.05 4.16 1.16
N GLU A 191 -4.00 4.89 1.71
CA GLU A 191 -4.52 4.70 3.06
C GLU A 191 -5.86 3.99 2.98
N LEU A 192 -5.94 2.81 3.58
CA LEU A 192 -7.16 2.01 3.64
C LEU A 192 -7.64 1.93 5.09
N VAL A 193 -8.93 2.15 5.31
CA VAL A 193 -9.53 2.08 6.64
C VAL A 193 -10.25 0.75 6.81
N ILE A 194 -9.85 0.01 7.84
CA ILE A 194 -10.53 -1.21 8.27
C ILE A 194 -11.53 -0.82 9.36
N GLY A 195 -12.81 -0.89 9.02
CA GLY A 195 -13.91 -0.65 9.95
C GLY A 195 -14.42 -1.91 10.64
N TYR A 196 -15.33 -1.72 11.60
CA TYR A 196 -16.04 -2.86 12.19
C TYR A 196 -16.88 -3.58 11.13
N PRO A 197 -16.98 -4.90 11.19
CA PRO A 197 -17.88 -5.65 10.33
C PRO A 197 -19.34 -5.27 10.62
N SER A 198 -20.19 -5.42 9.62
CA SER A 198 -21.63 -5.36 9.83
C SER A 198 -22.09 -6.50 10.75
N LYS A 199 -23.27 -6.37 11.38
CA LYS A 199 -23.82 -7.42 12.24
C LYS A 199 -23.84 -8.80 11.55
N ARG A 200 -24.21 -8.86 10.27
CA ARG A 200 -24.26 -10.10 9.49
C ARG A 200 -22.87 -10.69 9.27
N GLU A 201 -21.91 -9.86 8.93
CA GLU A 201 -20.51 -10.29 8.76
C GLU A 201 -19.92 -10.77 10.09
N GLU A 202 -20.22 -10.10 11.21
CA GLU A 202 -19.77 -10.51 12.54
C GLU A 202 -20.36 -11.85 12.98
N GLU A 203 -21.65 -12.07 12.70
CA GLU A 203 -22.31 -13.39 12.90
C GLU A 203 -21.62 -14.49 12.07
N GLU A 204 -21.26 -14.19 10.81
CA GLU A 204 -20.55 -15.14 9.94
C GLU A 204 -19.12 -15.38 10.41
N ILE A 205 -18.40 -14.36 10.85
CA ILE A 205 -17.08 -14.48 11.47
C ILE A 205 -17.15 -15.41 12.67
N ALA A 206 -18.08 -15.16 13.59
CA ALA A 206 -18.24 -15.98 14.79
C ALA A 206 -18.52 -17.46 14.45
N MET A 207 -19.40 -17.73 13.48
CA MET A 207 -19.70 -19.10 13.04
C MET A 207 -18.47 -19.79 12.43
N ARG A 208 -17.74 -19.12 11.54
CA ARG A 208 -16.59 -19.73 10.86
C ARG A 208 -15.38 -19.91 11.76
N THR A 209 -15.08 -18.92 12.62
CA THR A 209 -13.87 -18.97 13.48
C THR A 209 -14.01 -19.90 14.68
N THR A 210 -15.24 -20.30 15.04
CA THR A 210 -15.51 -21.27 16.10
C THR A 210 -15.77 -22.68 15.58
N ALA A 211 -15.77 -22.87 14.24
CA ALA A 211 -15.87 -24.19 13.61
C ALA A 211 -14.51 -24.90 13.60
N GLU A 212 -14.52 -26.23 13.53
CA GLU A 212 -13.32 -27.05 13.52
C GLU A 212 -12.51 -26.96 12.21
N GLU A 213 -13.19 -26.64 11.09
CA GLU A 213 -12.56 -26.57 9.77
C GLU A 213 -12.00 -25.17 9.47
N ALA A 214 -10.68 -25.10 9.30
CA ALA A 214 -10.02 -23.91 8.76
C ALA A 214 -10.05 -23.91 7.22
N SER A 215 -10.46 -22.81 6.60
CA SER A 215 -10.43 -22.68 5.14
C SER A 215 -9.00 -22.68 4.62
N THR A 216 -8.70 -23.57 3.66
CA THR A 216 -7.40 -23.63 2.99
C THR A 216 -7.34 -22.60 1.86
N VAL A 217 -6.31 -21.78 1.87
CA VAL A 217 -5.98 -20.83 0.80
C VAL A 217 -4.94 -21.47 -0.12
N HIS A 218 -5.13 -21.31 -1.42
CA HIS A 218 -4.22 -21.86 -2.43
C HIS A 218 -3.50 -20.75 -3.17
N PRO A 219 -2.23 -20.94 -3.53
CA PRO A 219 -1.50 -20.00 -4.37
C PRO A 219 -2.19 -19.80 -5.74
N VAL A 220 -2.33 -18.55 -6.16
CA VAL A 220 -2.99 -18.15 -7.42
C VAL A 220 -1.97 -17.79 -8.48
N VAL A 221 -0.89 -17.14 -8.07
CA VAL A 221 0.10 -16.55 -8.99
C VAL A 221 1.49 -16.63 -8.38
N ALA A 222 2.48 -16.98 -9.18
CA ALA A 222 3.88 -17.01 -8.75
C ALA A 222 4.48 -15.59 -8.74
N ALA A 223 5.54 -15.40 -7.95
CA ALA A 223 6.25 -14.11 -7.83
C ALA A 223 6.69 -13.52 -9.19
N SER A 224 7.25 -14.34 -10.07
CA SER A 224 7.72 -13.92 -11.41
C SER A 224 6.57 -13.46 -12.30
N GLU A 225 5.43 -14.15 -12.26
CA GLU A 225 4.23 -13.75 -13.00
C GLU A 225 3.66 -12.45 -12.45
N LEU A 226 3.56 -12.30 -11.12
CA LEU A 226 3.08 -11.06 -10.50
C LEU A 226 3.92 -9.85 -10.93
N ILE A 227 5.24 -9.99 -11.02
CA ILE A 227 6.13 -8.93 -11.50
C ILE A 227 5.82 -8.58 -12.96
N GLU A 228 5.56 -9.57 -13.81
CA GLU A 228 5.17 -9.34 -15.21
C GLU A 228 3.84 -8.58 -15.32
N LEU A 229 2.86 -8.94 -14.48
CA LEU A 229 1.57 -8.25 -14.40
C LEU A 229 1.72 -6.80 -13.89
N GLN A 230 2.59 -6.56 -12.90
CA GLN A 230 2.92 -5.20 -12.43
C GLN A 230 3.56 -4.35 -13.53
N HIS A 231 4.44 -4.94 -14.34
CA HIS A 231 5.03 -4.26 -15.50
C HIS A 231 3.98 -3.95 -16.56
N LEU A 232 3.02 -4.86 -16.80
CA LEU A 232 1.91 -4.58 -17.70
C LEU A 232 1.07 -3.39 -17.25
N VAL A 233 0.68 -3.34 -15.97
CA VAL A 233 -0.09 -2.20 -15.42
C VAL A 233 0.60 -0.87 -15.71
N ARG A 234 1.92 -0.79 -15.59
CA ARG A 234 2.67 0.42 -15.95
C ARG A 234 2.59 0.75 -17.45
N ARG A 235 2.53 -0.26 -18.34
CA ARG A 235 2.39 -0.09 -19.80
C ARG A 235 0.97 0.25 -20.24
N VAL A 236 -0.07 -0.02 -19.43
CA VAL A 236 -1.44 0.42 -19.74
C VAL A 236 -1.41 1.90 -20.09
N PRO A 237 -1.89 2.30 -21.30
CA PRO A 237 -1.85 3.70 -21.69
C PRO A 237 -2.81 4.54 -20.85
N ALA A 238 -2.39 5.76 -20.52
CA ALA A 238 -3.26 6.76 -19.89
C ALA A 238 -3.45 7.93 -20.87
N PRO A 239 -4.68 8.24 -21.29
CA PRO A 239 -4.93 9.38 -22.16
C PRO A 239 -4.43 10.69 -21.51
N PRO A 240 -3.86 11.64 -22.30
CA PRO A 240 -3.38 12.91 -21.74
C PRO A 240 -4.45 13.68 -20.94
N ALA A 241 -5.72 13.62 -21.36
CA ALA A 241 -6.83 14.24 -20.66
C ALA A 241 -7.06 13.62 -19.26
N LEU A 242 -6.93 12.30 -19.14
CA LEU A 242 -7.03 11.62 -17.83
C LEU A 242 -5.87 12.01 -16.92
N VAL A 243 -4.66 12.10 -17.45
CA VAL A 243 -3.49 12.57 -16.67
C VAL A 243 -3.70 14.02 -16.20
N ALA A 244 -4.20 14.90 -17.09
CA ALA A 244 -4.54 16.28 -16.76
C ALA A 244 -5.61 16.34 -15.64
N PHE A 245 -6.64 15.50 -15.72
CA PHE A 245 -7.67 15.40 -14.67
C PHE A 245 -7.07 14.97 -13.32
N ALA A 246 -6.24 13.94 -13.29
CA ALA A 246 -5.58 13.48 -12.05
C ALA A 246 -4.67 14.55 -11.43
N VAL A 247 -3.95 15.29 -12.27
CA VAL A 247 -3.12 16.43 -11.83
C VAL A 247 -4.00 17.54 -11.25
N ARG A 248 -5.07 17.91 -11.96
CA ARG A 248 -6.02 18.93 -11.52
C ARG A 248 -6.67 18.55 -10.19
N LEU A 249 -7.11 17.29 -10.04
CA LEU A 249 -7.68 16.79 -8.80
C LEU A 249 -6.69 16.88 -7.61
N ALA A 250 -5.44 16.49 -7.81
CA ALA A 250 -4.41 16.62 -6.77
C ALA A 250 -4.09 18.08 -6.44
N ARG A 251 -4.02 18.97 -7.45
CA ARG A 251 -3.79 20.41 -7.26
C ARG A 251 -4.94 21.08 -6.53
N ALA A 252 -6.18 20.72 -6.86
CA ALA A 252 -7.37 21.26 -6.24
C ALA A 252 -7.45 21.02 -4.72
N THR A 253 -6.66 20.06 -4.18
CA THR A 253 -6.54 19.88 -2.72
C THR A 253 -5.70 20.96 -2.04
N ARG A 254 -4.97 21.82 -2.79
CA ARG A 254 -4.09 22.87 -2.25
C ARG A 254 -4.87 24.15 -2.08
N PRO A 255 -5.03 24.67 -0.86
CA PRO A 255 -5.90 25.83 -0.61
C PRO A 255 -5.50 27.09 -1.37
N ASP A 256 -4.20 27.25 -1.67
CA ASP A 256 -3.66 28.42 -2.39
C ASP A 256 -3.72 28.28 -3.92
N ASP A 257 -4.19 27.13 -4.45
CA ASP A 257 -4.31 26.93 -5.90
C ASP A 257 -5.52 27.70 -6.44
N GLU A 258 -5.40 28.28 -7.64
CA GLU A 258 -6.46 29.06 -8.27
C GLU A 258 -7.72 28.24 -8.51
N GLU A 259 -7.57 26.93 -8.78
CA GLU A 259 -8.67 25.99 -9.03
C GLU A 259 -9.17 25.29 -7.76
N ALA A 260 -8.65 25.64 -6.55
CA ALA A 260 -9.11 25.03 -5.31
C ALA A 260 -10.58 25.39 -5.03
N PRO A 261 -11.45 24.40 -4.80
CA PRO A 261 -12.83 24.65 -4.42
C PRO A 261 -12.94 25.26 -3.01
N ALA A 262 -14.10 25.83 -2.70
CA ALA A 262 -14.34 26.51 -1.43
C ALA A 262 -14.07 25.62 -0.21
N VAL A 263 -14.48 24.36 -0.28
CA VAL A 263 -14.26 23.36 0.78
C VAL A 263 -12.77 23.16 1.10
N MET A 264 -11.91 23.16 0.08
CA MET A 264 -10.46 23.02 0.28
C MET A 264 -9.83 24.27 0.88
N ARG A 265 -10.25 25.45 0.43
CA ARG A 265 -9.78 26.73 0.99
C ARG A 265 -10.17 26.91 2.45
N GLN A 266 -11.34 26.40 2.82
CA GLN A 266 -11.88 26.52 4.17
C GLN A 266 -11.25 25.50 5.13
N TYR A 267 -11.17 24.23 4.73
CA TYR A 267 -10.87 23.15 5.67
C TYR A 267 -9.45 22.58 5.57
N VAL A 268 -8.70 22.87 4.50
CA VAL A 268 -7.37 22.30 4.31
C VAL A 268 -6.29 23.34 4.55
N SER A 269 -5.33 23.02 5.40
CA SER A 269 -4.13 23.83 5.63
C SER A 269 -2.97 23.43 4.72
N TRP A 270 -2.90 22.15 4.33
CA TRP A 270 -1.88 21.65 3.41
C TRP A 270 -2.45 20.55 2.51
N GLY A 271 -2.27 20.71 1.19
CA GLY A 271 -2.78 19.80 0.17
C GLY A 271 -1.71 18.84 -0.38
N ALA A 272 -2.16 17.91 -1.23
CA ALA A 272 -1.35 16.82 -1.76
C ALA A 272 -0.23 17.28 -2.71
N GLY A 273 0.92 16.62 -2.63
CA GLY A 273 2.08 16.81 -3.49
C GLY A 273 1.96 16.10 -4.86
N PRO A 274 2.97 16.26 -5.75
CA PRO A 274 2.97 15.64 -7.09
C PRO A 274 2.88 14.12 -7.09
N ARG A 275 3.32 13.44 -6.03
CA ARG A 275 3.22 11.99 -5.88
C ARG A 275 1.78 11.51 -5.87
N ALA A 276 0.85 12.31 -5.33
CA ALA A 276 -0.57 12.02 -5.39
C ALA A 276 -1.07 11.89 -6.84
N SER A 277 -0.69 12.82 -7.74
CA SER A 277 -1.04 12.72 -9.17
C SER A 277 -0.53 11.43 -9.81
N GLN A 278 0.70 11.02 -9.47
CA GLN A 278 1.28 9.78 -9.96
C GLN A 278 0.49 8.55 -9.49
N PHE A 279 0.12 8.52 -8.21
CA PHE A 279 -0.63 7.41 -7.63
C PHE A 279 -2.09 7.38 -8.08
N LEU A 280 -2.71 8.51 -8.34
CA LEU A 280 -4.04 8.58 -8.96
C LEU A 280 -4.03 7.92 -10.34
N VAL A 281 -3.07 8.27 -11.19
CA VAL A 281 -2.94 7.68 -12.54
C VAL A 281 -2.60 6.19 -12.45
N LEU A 282 -1.64 5.81 -11.60
CA LEU A 282 -1.20 4.43 -11.47
C LEU A 282 -2.28 3.53 -10.87
N GLY A 283 -3.02 4.02 -9.86
CA GLY A 283 -4.16 3.31 -9.27
C GLY A 283 -5.30 3.13 -10.28
N ALA A 284 -5.60 4.16 -11.08
CA ALA A 284 -6.60 4.06 -12.14
C ALA A 284 -6.20 3.01 -13.21
N LYS A 285 -4.92 2.97 -13.61
CA LYS A 285 -4.41 1.92 -14.52
C LYS A 285 -4.56 0.52 -13.91
N ALA A 286 -4.23 0.35 -12.64
CA ALA A 286 -4.36 -0.93 -11.94
C ALA A 286 -5.82 -1.38 -11.84
N LEU A 287 -6.76 -0.47 -11.52
CA LEU A 287 -8.19 -0.77 -11.52
C LEU A 287 -8.70 -1.16 -12.90
N ALA A 288 -8.32 -0.42 -13.96
CA ALA A 288 -8.68 -0.75 -15.33
C ALA A 288 -8.17 -2.15 -15.71
N ALA A 289 -6.89 -2.43 -15.46
CA ALA A 289 -6.28 -3.73 -15.72
C ALA A 289 -6.96 -4.87 -14.95
N ALA A 290 -7.29 -4.68 -13.68
CA ALA A 290 -8.00 -5.66 -12.85
C ALA A 290 -9.41 -6.00 -13.37
N ARG A 291 -10.00 -5.14 -14.23
CA ARG A 291 -11.26 -5.39 -14.93
C ARG A 291 -11.07 -5.86 -16.38
N GLY A 292 -9.83 -6.08 -16.83
CA GLY A 292 -9.52 -6.40 -18.23
C GLY A 292 -9.71 -5.23 -19.21
N SER A 293 -9.80 -3.99 -18.70
CA SER A 293 -9.94 -2.80 -19.53
C SER A 293 -8.59 -2.28 -20.02
N PRO A 294 -8.39 -2.04 -21.32
CA PRO A 294 -7.12 -1.54 -21.84
C PRO A 294 -6.85 -0.06 -21.53
N LEU A 295 -7.86 0.66 -21.04
CA LEU A 295 -7.77 2.08 -20.74
C LEU A 295 -8.44 2.41 -19.41
N PRO A 296 -7.78 3.21 -18.54
CA PRO A 296 -8.41 3.77 -17.35
C PRO A 296 -9.41 4.88 -17.72
N THR A 297 -10.41 5.04 -16.85
CA THR A 297 -11.46 6.05 -16.97
C THR A 297 -11.29 7.13 -15.88
N TYR A 298 -12.01 8.25 -16.02
CA TYR A 298 -12.10 9.26 -14.96
C TYR A 298 -12.69 8.69 -13.67
N GLU A 299 -13.63 7.75 -13.78
CA GLU A 299 -14.23 7.08 -12.62
C GLU A 299 -13.20 6.21 -11.88
N ASP A 300 -12.23 5.62 -12.57
CA ASP A 300 -11.13 4.90 -11.94
C ASP A 300 -10.26 5.84 -11.11
N VAL A 301 -9.96 7.04 -11.62
CA VAL A 301 -9.23 8.06 -10.86
C VAL A 301 -10.02 8.49 -9.63
N ARG A 302 -11.34 8.73 -9.78
CA ARG A 302 -12.23 9.10 -8.66
C ARG A 302 -12.31 8.02 -7.61
N SER A 303 -12.40 6.75 -8.03
CA SER A 303 -12.51 5.59 -7.14
C SER A 303 -11.28 5.39 -6.24
N VAL A 304 -10.08 5.67 -6.75
CA VAL A 304 -8.85 5.57 -5.95
C VAL A 304 -8.53 6.85 -5.16
N ALA A 305 -9.14 7.97 -5.50
CA ALA A 305 -8.82 9.28 -4.92
C ALA A 305 -8.94 9.34 -3.39
N PRO A 306 -9.99 8.77 -2.74
CA PRO A 306 -10.06 8.77 -1.27
C PRO A 306 -8.86 8.06 -0.63
N ALA A 307 -8.45 6.91 -1.17
CA ALA A 307 -7.32 6.14 -0.66
C ALA A 307 -5.96 6.82 -0.91
N VAL A 308 -5.84 7.55 -2.04
CA VAL A 308 -4.62 8.29 -2.38
C VAL A 308 -4.49 9.58 -1.58
N LEU A 309 -5.59 10.29 -1.34
CA LEU A 309 -5.55 11.65 -0.80
C LEU A 309 -5.66 11.72 0.73
N ALA A 310 -6.30 10.73 1.39
CA ALA A 310 -6.68 10.82 2.80
C ALA A 310 -5.49 11.14 3.73
N HIS A 311 -4.35 10.50 3.54
CA HIS A 311 -3.13 10.69 4.35
C HIS A 311 -2.20 11.79 3.82
N ARG A 312 -2.66 12.57 2.84
CA ARG A 312 -1.88 13.65 2.19
C ARG A 312 -2.42 15.04 2.44
N LEU A 313 -3.59 15.11 3.08
CA LEU A 313 -4.21 16.38 3.44
C LEU A 313 -4.03 16.63 4.93
N VAL A 314 -3.61 17.82 5.27
CA VAL A 314 -3.62 18.32 6.65
C VAL A 314 -4.79 19.30 6.78
N LEU A 315 -5.70 18.98 7.67
CA LEU A 315 -6.87 19.83 7.92
C LEU A 315 -6.49 21.05 8.75
N GLY A 316 -7.23 22.13 8.55
CA GLY A 316 -7.17 23.34 9.34
C GLY A 316 -8.06 23.27 10.59
N PHE A 317 -7.93 24.26 11.46
CA PHE A 317 -8.72 24.38 12.70
C PHE A 317 -10.24 24.42 12.46
N GLU A 318 -10.68 25.02 11.35
CA GLU A 318 -12.11 25.08 11.01
C GLU A 318 -12.73 23.70 10.78
N ALA A 319 -11.98 22.78 10.17
CA ALA A 319 -12.44 21.40 9.98
C ALA A 319 -12.64 20.69 11.33
N GLU A 320 -11.71 20.87 12.26
CA GLU A 320 -11.82 20.31 13.61
C GLU A 320 -13.01 20.91 14.37
N ALA A 321 -13.21 22.23 14.29
CA ALA A 321 -14.31 22.92 14.92
C ALA A 321 -15.69 22.45 14.39
N ASP A 322 -15.78 22.15 13.09
CA ASP A 322 -17.00 21.67 12.43
C ASP A 322 -17.13 20.13 12.49
N GLY A 323 -16.20 19.42 13.14
CA GLY A 323 -16.19 17.96 13.27
C GLY A 323 -16.02 17.22 11.94
N ARG A 324 -15.37 17.84 10.95
CA ARG A 324 -15.15 17.27 9.61
C ARG A 324 -13.84 16.53 9.53
N GLY A 325 -13.89 15.29 9.05
CA GLY A 325 -12.71 14.48 8.76
C GLY A 325 -12.18 14.69 7.33
N THR A 326 -10.95 14.25 7.08
CA THR A 326 -10.31 14.33 5.76
C THR A 326 -11.17 13.68 4.67
N ARG A 327 -11.85 12.58 4.98
CA ARG A 327 -12.70 11.85 4.02
C ARG A 327 -13.95 12.62 3.64
N ASP A 328 -14.53 13.39 4.56
CA ASP A 328 -15.70 14.22 4.28
C ASP A 328 -15.33 15.33 3.29
N VAL A 329 -14.18 15.97 3.53
CA VAL A 329 -13.65 17.02 2.67
C VAL A 329 -13.30 16.49 1.28
N ILE A 330 -12.71 15.29 1.20
CA ILE A 330 -12.42 14.63 -0.09
C ILE A 330 -13.69 14.24 -0.83
N ALA A 331 -14.73 13.76 -0.13
CA ALA A 331 -16.00 13.40 -0.76
C ALA A 331 -16.63 14.62 -1.45
N GLU A 332 -16.63 15.78 -0.79
CA GLU A 332 -17.15 17.03 -1.36
C GLU A 332 -16.32 17.49 -2.58
N LEU A 333 -14.97 17.43 -2.50
CA LEU A 333 -14.11 17.68 -3.65
C LEU A 333 -14.46 16.76 -4.85
N LEU A 334 -14.68 15.49 -4.60
CA LEU A 334 -15.00 14.54 -5.64
C LEU A 334 -16.38 14.81 -6.26
N ASP A 335 -17.33 15.26 -5.49
CA ASP A 335 -18.64 15.66 -6.02
C ASP A 335 -18.53 16.87 -6.95
N GLU A 336 -17.78 17.89 -6.57
CA GLU A 336 -17.50 19.04 -7.45
C GLU A 336 -16.70 18.64 -8.70
N SER A 337 -15.74 17.73 -8.59
CA SER A 337 -14.88 17.32 -9.72
C SER A 337 -15.62 16.64 -10.89
N ARG A 338 -16.89 16.28 -10.71
CA ARG A 338 -17.73 15.75 -11.81
C ARG A 338 -17.90 16.75 -12.95
N TRP A 339 -17.78 18.03 -12.68
CA TRP A 339 -17.97 19.09 -13.65
C TRP A 339 -16.69 19.50 -14.38
N TRP A 340 -15.57 18.87 -14.04
CA TRP A 340 -14.27 19.19 -14.64
C TRP A 340 -13.94 18.37 -15.90
N ILE A 341 -14.79 17.46 -16.28
CA ILE A 341 -14.59 16.50 -17.38
C ILE A 341 -15.16 17.06 -18.69
#